data_5d4b5f2bb306442bd6e40c3a9821c9a7
#
_entry.id   5d4b5f2bb306442bd6e40c3a9821c9a7
#
_cell.length_a   1.000
_cell.length_b   1.000
_cell.length_c   1.000
_cell.angle_alpha   90.00
_cell.angle_beta   90.00
_cell.angle_gamma   90.00
#
_symmetry.space_group_name_H-M   'P 1'
#
loop_
_entity.id
_entity.type
_entity.pdbx_description
1 polymer ?
#
loop_
_entity_poly.entity_id
_entity_poly.type
_entity_poly.pdbx_seq_one_letter_code
_entity_poly.pdbx_strand_id
1 'polypeptide(L)'
;ILLLALCLLLGCLPARADTARDVGAECALAYQDNSLACGYLVDHNYVRGDNLASKVEHIFYVTPDKTPVAQIEVFFGTHMLPYRVERQDGAGWATVACVTEARAQSYVRFEPIAEKFRIVFSDGQHSPLTLKEILLFSEGETESTALKPWRDPCEKADVMTLVAHPDDELLWFGGLLPTYAGERQLRVQAVYMTCENALRRQELLNGLWNCGVRNYPLL
;
A
#
# COMPACT_ATOMS: atom_id res chain seq x y z
N ILE A 1 -26.06 9.89 -43.21
CA ILE A 1 -24.59 9.65 -43.04
C ILE A 1 -24.03 10.41 -41.84
N LEU A 2 -24.47 11.68 -41.59
CA LEU A 2 -24.00 12.45 -40.40
C LEU A 2 -24.46 11.86 -39.07
N LEU A 3 -25.68 11.30 -39.01
CA LEU A 3 -26.22 10.70 -37.77
C LEU A 3 -25.48 9.38 -37.38
N LEU A 4 -25.04 8.58 -38.37
CA LEU A 4 -24.27 7.36 -38.10
C LEU A 4 -22.86 7.64 -37.58
N ALA A 5 -22.23 8.74 -38.05
CA ALA A 5 -20.92 9.16 -37.59
C ALA A 5 -20.96 9.67 -36.12
N LEU A 6 -22.08 10.32 -35.73
CA LEU A 6 -22.27 10.80 -34.37
C LEU A 6 -22.47 9.63 -33.36
N CYS A 7 -23.17 8.56 -33.77
CA CYS A 7 -23.32 7.36 -32.93
C CYS A 7 -22.02 6.57 -32.74
N LEU A 8 -21.12 6.59 -33.74
CA LEU A 8 -19.80 5.94 -33.64
C LEU A 8 -18.82 6.74 -32.74
N LEU A 9 -18.98 8.06 -32.64
CA LEU A 9 -18.18 8.90 -31.75
C LEU A 9 -18.64 8.83 -30.29
N LEU A 10 -19.93 8.55 -30.04
CA LEU A 10 -20.46 8.38 -28.69
C LEU A 10 -20.20 6.97 -28.10
N GLY A 11 -19.86 5.98 -28.95
CA GLY A 11 -19.59 4.60 -28.54
C GLY A 11 -18.15 4.33 -28.05
N CYS A 12 -17.26 5.30 -28.05
CA CYS A 12 -15.84 5.17 -27.68
C CYS A 12 -15.41 6.06 -26.52
N LEU A 13 -16.31 6.43 -25.61
CA LEU A 13 -15.84 6.89 -24.31
C LEU A 13 -15.33 5.64 -23.57
N PRO A 14 -14.05 5.60 -23.15
CA PRO A 14 -13.59 4.51 -22.32
C PRO A 14 -14.50 4.43 -21.09
N ALA A 15 -15.04 3.25 -20.82
CA ALA A 15 -15.77 3.03 -19.59
C ALA A 15 -14.83 3.49 -18.47
N ARG A 16 -15.32 4.42 -17.63
CA ARG A 16 -14.54 4.84 -16.47
C ARG A 16 -14.30 3.58 -15.64
N ALA A 17 -13.04 3.27 -15.37
CA ALA A 17 -12.72 2.14 -14.52
C ALA A 17 -13.40 2.33 -13.16
N ASP A 18 -13.98 1.26 -12.63
CA ASP A 18 -14.60 1.30 -11.31
C ASP A 18 -13.55 1.64 -10.24
N THR A 19 -13.94 2.40 -9.24
CA THR A 19 -13.08 2.67 -8.09
C THR A 19 -12.87 1.39 -7.29
N ALA A 20 -11.64 1.10 -6.91
CA ALA A 20 -11.32 -0.02 -6.04
C ALA A 20 -12.07 0.13 -4.71
N ARG A 21 -12.65 -0.97 -4.23
CA ARG A 21 -13.44 -1.02 -3.00
C ARG A 21 -12.64 -1.72 -1.90
N ASP A 22 -12.64 -1.17 -0.71
CA ASP A 22 -12.15 -1.85 0.49
C ASP A 22 -12.98 -3.11 0.76
N VAL A 23 -12.31 -4.24 0.88
CA VAL A 23 -12.90 -5.56 1.13
C VAL A 23 -12.33 -6.24 2.38
N GLY A 24 -11.54 -5.52 3.17
CA GLY A 24 -10.92 -6.06 4.39
C GLY A 24 -11.92 -6.71 5.33
N ALA A 25 -13.05 -6.02 5.59
CA ALA A 25 -14.12 -6.55 6.43
C ALA A 25 -14.85 -7.79 5.85
N GLU A 26 -14.70 -8.05 4.54
CA GLU A 26 -15.25 -9.22 3.85
C GLU A 26 -14.24 -10.39 3.77
N CYS A 27 -13.04 -10.23 4.33
CA CYS A 27 -11.98 -11.23 4.30
C CYS A 27 -11.73 -11.82 5.69
N ALA A 28 -11.57 -13.14 5.76
CA ALA A 28 -11.01 -13.78 6.94
C ALA A 28 -9.47 -13.76 6.84
N LEU A 29 -8.81 -13.23 7.86
CA LEU A 29 -7.36 -13.21 7.98
C LEU A 29 -6.91 -14.11 9.11
N ALA A 30 -5.96 -15.03 8.85
CA ALA A 30 -5.42 -15.97 9.83
C ALA A 30 -3.90 -16.10 9.71
N TYR A 31 -3.20 -16.17 10.84
CA TYR A 31 -1.75 -16.31 10.89
C TYR A 31 -1.33 -17.78 11.10
N GLN A 32 -0.38 -18.28 10.29
CA GLN A 32 0.33 -19.57 10.48
C GLN A 32 -0.57 -20.79 10.68
N ASP A 33 -1.49 -21.08 9.76
CA ASP A 33 -2.43 -22.22 9.81
C ASP A 33 -3.28 -22.31 11.10
N ASN A 34 -3.03 -21.45 12.05
CA ASN A 34 -3.82 -21.38 13.27
C ASN A 34 -5.01 -20.46 13.07
N SER A 35 -6.11 -20.87 13.66
CA SER A 35 -7.35 -20.12 13.79
C SER A 35 -7.25 -18.82 14.60
N LEU A 36 -6.05 -18.26 14.81
CA LEU A 36 -5.88 -16.92 15.33
C LEU A 36 -6.37 -15.93 14.26
N ALA A 37 -7.65 -15.58 14.41
CA ALA A 37 -8.24 -14.53 13.61
C ALA A 37 -7.48 -13.23 13.86
N CYS A 38 -6.85 -12.70 12.82
CA CYS A 38 -6.11 -11.43 12.83
C CYS A 38 -6.95 -10.29 12.26
N GLY A 39 -8.27 -10.32 12.48
CA GLY A 39 -9.21 -9.33 11.93
C GLY A 39 -8.92 -7.88 12.35
N TYR A 40 -8.17 -7.69 13.44
CA TYR A 40 -7.68 -6.37 13.85
C TYR A 40 -6.58 -5.80 12.94
N LEU A 41 -6.00 -6.57 12.03
CA LEU A 41 -5.06 -6.09 11.01
C LEU A 41 -5.76 -5.58 9.74
N VAL A 42 -7.09 -5.60 9.70
CA VAL A 42 -7.92 -5.10 8.59
C VAL A 42 -9.07 -4.21 9.10
N ASP A 43 -8.90 -3.58 10.28
CA ASP A 43 -9.93 -2.78 10.96
C ASP A 43 -9.69 -1.26 10.88
N HIS A 44 -8.70 -0.83 10.10
CA HIS A 44 -8.24 0.56 9.97
C HIS A 44 -7.72 1.19 11.26
N ASN A 45 -7.30 0.38 12.22
CA ASN A 45 -6.74 0.85 13.48
C ASN A 45 -5.22 0.70 13.51
N TYR A 46 -4.51 1.61 12.89
CA TYR A 46 -3.05 1.64 12.75
C TYR A 46 -2.28 1.77 14.08
N VAL A 47 -2.96 2.03 15.19
CA VAL A 47 -2.33 2.09 16.53
C VAL A 47 -2.10 0.68 17.06
N ARG A 48 -3.02 -0.23 16.77
CA ARG A 48 -2.87 -1.65 17.07
C ARG A 48 -1.88 -2.28 16.10
N GLY A 49 -1.56 -3.52 16.31
CA GLY A 49 -0.70 -4.29 15.43
C GLY A 49 -0.01 -5.40 16.19
N ASP A 50 0.71 -6.23 15.45
CA ASP A 50 1.45 -7.36 15.96
C ASP A 50 2.95 -7.15 15.93
N ASN A 51 3.61 -7.55 17.01
CA ASN A 51 5.05 -7.77 17.07
C ASN A 51 5.28 -9.27 17.08
N LEU A 52 5.59 -9.83 15.92
CA LEU A 52 5.77 -11.26 15.75
C LEU A 52 7.22 -11.64 16.01
N ALA A 53 7.41 -12.68 16.85
CA ALA A 53 8.74 -13.23 17.15
C ALA A 53 9.42 -13.76 15.89
N SER A 54 10.76 -13.76 15.89
CA SER A 54 11.58 -14.15 14.73
C SER A 54 11.21 -15.51 14.17
N LYS A 55 11.01 -15.56 12.86
CA LYS A 55 10.77 -16.77 12.05
C LYS A 55 11.41 -16.60 10.68
N VAL A 56 11.63 -17.68 9.96
CA VAL A 56 12.09 -17.64 8.56
C VAL A 56 10.98 -17.11 7.66
N GLU A 57 9.75 -17.50 7.93
CA GLU A 57 8.57 -17.00 7.20
C GLU A 57 7.43 -16.69 8.18
N HIS A 58 6.79 -15.53 7.95
CA HIS A 58 5.52 -15.17 8.58
C HIS A 58 4.43 -15.27 7.52
N ILE A 59 3.48 -16.18 7.70
CA ILE A 59 2.46 -16.52 6.71
C ILE A 59 1.09 -16.08 7.20
N PHE A 60 0.43 -15.22 6.44
CA PHE A 60 -0.95 -14.82 6.66
C PHE A 60 -1.83 -15.38 5.54
N TYR A 61 -2.85 -16.13 5.91
CA TYR A 61 -3.85 -16.64 4.99
C TYR A 61 -5.01 -15.66 4.91
N VAL A 62 -5.40 -15.32 3.70
CA VAL A 62 -6.54 -14.45 3.39
C VAL A 62 -7.59 -15.30 2.69
N THR A 63 -8.82 -15.25 3.17
CA THR A 63 -9.96 -15.94 2.55
C THR A 63 -11.03 -14.90 2.25
N PRO A 64 -11.16 -14.44 0.99
CA PRO A 64 -12.23 -13.55 0.55
C PRO A 64 -13.60 -14.24 0.69
N ASP A 65 -14.65 -13.52 1.10
CA ASP A 65 -16.03 -14.05 1.18
C ASP A 65 -16.78 -13.83 -0.14
N LYS A 66 -16.86 -12.59 -0.61
CA LYS A 66 -17.71 -12.22 -1.76
C LYS A 66 -16.97 -11.56 -2.90
N THR A 67 -16.00 -10.74 -2.57
CA THR A 67 -15.32 -9.90 -3.55
C THR A 67 -13.85 -10.33 -3.66
N PRO A 68 -13.37 -10.59 -4.90
CA PRO A 68 -11.96 -10.89 -5.11
C PRO A 68 -11.05 -9.75 -4.63
N VAL A 69 -9.89 -10.12 -4.07
CA VAL A 69 -8.82 -9.17 -3.72
C VAL A 69 -7.88 -9.05 -4.89
N ALA A 70 -7.50 -7.82 -5.23
CA ALA A 70 -6.57 -7.51 -6.32
C ALA A 70 -5.46 -6.53 -5.91
N GLN A 71 -5.59 -5.88 -4.76
CA GLN A 71 -4.67 -4.85 -4.31
C GLN A 71 -4.48 -4.97 -2.79
N ILE A 72 -3.24 -4.85 -2.38
CA ILE A 72 -2.85 -4.92 -0.96
C ILE A 72 -1.93 -3.73 -0.65
N GLU A 73 -2.17 -3.08 0.48
CA GLU A 73 -1.21 -2.18 1.11
C GLU A 73 -0.92 -2.66 2.53
N VAL A 74 0.37 -2.80 2.83
CA VAL A 74 0.85 -3.26 4.14
C VAL A 74 1.47 -2.08 4.88
N PHE A 75 1.06 -1.88 6.11
CA PHE A 75 1.61 -0.90 7.04
C PHE A 75 2.47 -1.60 8.07
N PHE A 76 3.76 -1.29 8.05
CA PHE A 76 4.72 -1.88 8.98
C PHE A 76 4.98 -0.99 10.19
N GLY A 77 5.40 -1.63 11.29
CA GLY A 77 6.00 -0.97 12.44
C GLY A 77 7.52 -0.83 12.27
N THR A 78 8.27 -1.28 13.29
CA THR A 78 9.74 -1.14 13.33
C THR A 78 10.48 -2.21 12.51
N HIS A 79 9.93 -3.42 12.42
CA HIS A 79 10.54 -4.53 11.70
C HIS A 79 9.74 -4.81 10.43
N MET A 80 10.33 -4.47 9.30
CA MET A 80 9.75 -4.58 7.98
C MET A 80 10.45 -5.71 7.21
N LEU A 81 9.67 -6.55 6.53
CA LEU A 81 10.20 -7.62 5.72
C LEU A 81 9.70 -7.53 4.29
N PRO A 82 10.50 -7.92 3.29
CA PRO A 82 10.01 -8.22 1.96
C PRO A 82 8.86 -9.22 2.03
N TYR A 83 7.96 -9.15 1.05
CA TYR A 83 6.85 -10.10 1.02
C TYR A 83 6.43 -10.47 -0.39
N ARG A 84 5.75 -11.60 -0.48
CA ARG A 84 5.12 -12.08 -1.71
C ARG A 84 3.68 -12.48 -1.44
N VAL A 85 2.85 -12.32 -2.46
CA VAL A 85 1.47 -12.80 -2.50
C VAL A 85 1.45 -14.09 -3.32
N GLU A 86 0.86 -15.12 -2.78
CA GLU A 86 0.80 -16.44 -3.41
C GLU A 86 -0.65 -16.94 -3.45
N ARG A 87 -1.09 -17.39 -4.63
CA ARG A 87 -2.35 -18.10 -4.81
C ARG A 87 -2.13 -19.61 -4.77
N GLN A 88 -3.17 -20.35 -4.43
CA GLN A 88 -3.13 -21.81 -4.50
C GLN A 88 -3.03 -22.27 -5.96
N ASP A 89 -2.13 -23.22 -6.23
CA ASP A 89 -1.91 -23.83 -7.53
C ASP A 89 -1.77 -25.36 -7.36
N GLY A 90 -2.86 -26.07 -7.61
CA GLY A 90 -2.94 -27.49 -7.31
C GLY A 90 -2.70 -27.78 -5.84
N ALA A 91 -1.70 -28.60 -5.55
CA ALA A 91 -1.28 -28.92 -4.17
C ALA A 91 -0.25 -27.93 -3.61
N GLY A 92 0.19 -26.94 -4.40
CA GLY A 92 1.23 -25.97 -4.07
C GLY A 92 0.74 -24.52 -4.03
N TRP A 93 1.72 -23.61 -4.04
CA TRP A 93 1.51 -22.16 -4.04
C TRP A 93 2.33 -21.52 -5.15
N ALA A 94 1.71 -20.63 -5.93
CA ALA A 94 2.36 -19.86 -6.97
C ALA A 94 2.41 -18.38 -6.59
N THR A 95 3.60 -17.77 -6.68
CA THR A 95 3.77 -16.34 -6.46
C THR A 95 3.11 -15.55 -7.60
N VAL A 96 2.23 -14.63 -7.26
CA VAL A 96 1.53 -13.75 -8.20
C VAL A 96 2.03 -12.31 -8.13
N ALA A 97 2.60 -11.91 -7.00
CA ALA A 97 3.22 -10.61 -6.82
C ALA A 97 4.28 -10.64 -5.71
N CYS A 98 5.27 -9.75 -5.78
CA CYS A 98 6.28 -9.63 -4.73
C CYS A 98 6.71 -8.18 -4.53
N VAL A 99 7.08 -7.87 -3.28
CA VAL A 99 7.73 -6.63 -2.86
C VAL A 99 9.09 -7.02 -2.28
N THR A 100 10.15 -6.69 -3.00
CA THR A 100 11.53 -7.06 -2.64
C THR A 100 12.16 -6.07 -1.67
N GLU A 101 11.68 -4.83 -1.64
CA GLU A 101 12.13 -3.79 -0.72
C GLU A 101 10.95 -3.33 0.14
N ALA A 102 10.93 -3.76 1.40
CA ALA A 102 9.88 -3.38 2.33
C ALA A 102 10.04 -1.91 2.78
N ARG A 103 8.93 -1.17 2.75
CA ARG A 103 8.83 0.20 3.23
C ARG A 103 7.72 0.28 4.28
N ALA A 104 7.71 1.34 5.09
CA ALA A 104 6.70 1.47 6.14
C ALA A 104 5.26 1.42 5.63
N GLN A 105 5.03 1.84 4.38
CA GLN A 105 3.83 1.57 3.59
C GLN A 105 4.28 0.92 2.29
N SER A 106 3.77 -0.26 2.01
CA SER A 106 4.13 -1.06 0.84
C SER A 106 2.87 -1.50 0.11
N TYR A 107 2.74 -1.11 -1.15
CA TYR A 107 1.61 -1.40 -2.00
C TYR A 107 1.98 -2.41 -3.08
N VAL A 108 1.05 -3.30 -3.40
CA VAL A 108 1.16 -4.23 -4.53
C VAL A 108 -0.19 -4.49 -5.17
N ARG A 109 -0.19 -4.63 -6.50
CA ARG A 109 -1.36 -5.01 -7.31
C ARG A 109 -1.08 -6.33 -8.03
N PHE A 110 -2.12 -7.16 -8.19
CA PHE A 110 -2.08 -8.45 -8.87
C PHE A 110 -3.45 -8.77 -9.49
N GLU A 111 -3.51 -9.85 -10.28
CA GLU A 111 -4.76 -10.34 -10.84
C GLU A 111 -5.73 -10.75 -9.73
N PRO A 112 -7.02 -10.40 -9.82
CA PRO A 112 -8.01 -10.65 -8.75
C PRO A 112 -8.02 -12.12 -8.29
N ILE A 113 -7.98 -12.34 -6.99
CA ILE A 113 -8.03 -13.67 -6.36
C ILE A 113 -9.32 -13.78 -5.54
N ALA A 114 -10.19 -14.71 -5.93
CA ALA A 114 -11.45 -14.99 -5.23
C ALA A 114 -11.33 -16.13 -4.20
N GLU A 115 -10.33 -17.00 -4.37
CA GLU A 115 -10.07 -18.14 -3.49
C GLU A 115 -9.11 -17.75 -2.36
N LYS A 116 -8.90 -18.70 -1.44
CA LYS A 116 -7.90 -18.57 -0.37
C LYS A 116 -6.51 -18.33 -0.98
N PHE A 117 -5.82 -17.30 -0.52
CA PHE A 117 -4.44 -16.99 -0.87
C PHE A 117 -3.62 -16.69 0.39
N ARG A 118 -2.32 -16.46 0.23
CA ARG A 118 -1.47 -16.13 1.36
C ARG A 118 -0.48 -15.00 1.06
N ILE A 119 -0.15 -14.25 2.11
CA ILE A 119 0.91 -13.26 2.11
C ILE A 119 2.04 -13.81 2.95
N VAL A 120 3.23 -13.92 2.36
CA VAL A 120 4.41 -14.49 3.02
C VAL A 120 5.47 -13.43 3.16
N PHE A 121 5.80 -13.06 4.40
CA PHE A 121 6.84 -12.11 4.73
C PHE A 121 8.12 -12.88 5.09
N SER A 122 9.22 -12.59 4.41
CA SER A 122 10.50 -13.26 4.63
C SER A 122 11.65 -12.50 3.96
N ASP A 123 12.76 -12.41 4.65
CA ASP A 123 14.09 -12.03 4.11
C ASP A 123 15.03 -13.21 3.96
N GLY A 124 14.53 -14.44 4.18
CA GLY A 124 15.31 -15.66 4.18
C GLY A 124 16.06 -15.93 5.49
N GLN A 125 15.91 -15.07 6.49
CA GLN A 125 16.53 -15.18 7.81
C GLN A 125 15.48 -15.42 8.90
N HIS A 126 15.93 -15.66 10.14
CA HIS A 126 15.06 -15.66 11.30
C HIS A 126 14.85 -14.22 11.79
N SER A 127 13.89 -13.53 11.19
CA SER A 127 13.65 -12.11 11.45
C SER A 127 12.30 -11.86 12.13
N PRO A 128 12.20 -10.87 13.03
CA PRO A 128 10.92 -10.45 13.58
C PRO A 128 10.13 -9.65 12.54
N LEU A 129 8.81 -9.60 12.71
CA LEU A 129 7.91 -8.81 11.87
C LEU A 129 7.01 -7.95 12.75
N THR A 130 6.88 -6.67 12.40
CA THR A 130 5.91 -5.78 13.04
C THR A 130 4.91 -5.27 12.00
N LEU A 131 3.67 -5.71 12.09
CA LEU A 131 2.57 -5.26 11.26
C LEU A 131 1.66 -4.32 12.04
N LYS A 132 1.16 -3.29 11.38
CA LYS A 132 0.17 -2.34 11.91
C LYS A 132 -1.18 -2.51 11.26
N GLU A 133 -1.21 -2.66 9.92
CA GLU A 133 -2.44 -2.79 9.16
C GLU A 133 -2.17 -3.47 7.82
N ILE A 134 -3.17 -4.15 7.29
CA ILE A 134 -3.19 -4.71 5.93
C ILE A 134 -4.49 -4.25 5.28
N LEU A 135 -4.42 -3.36 4.30
CA LEU A 135 -5.57 -2.98 3.50
C LEU A 135 -5.75 -3.97 2.35
N LEU A 136 -6.97 -4.47 2.19
CA LEU A 136 -7.35 -5.40 1.12
C LEU A 136 -8.41 -4.74 0.23
N PHE A 137 -8.10 -4.62 -1.06
CA PHE A 137 -8.97 -3.94 -2.01
C PHE A 137 -9.30 -4.81 -3.22
N SER A 138 -10.50 -4.59 -3.76
CA SER A 138 -10.91 -5.14 -5.05
C SER A 138 -10.08 -4.56 -6.19
N GLU A 139 -10.26 -5.10 -7.40
CA GLU A 139 -9.81 -4.43 -8.62
C GLU A 139 -10.46 -3.06 -8.78
N GLY A 140 -9.75 -2.12 -9.41
CA GLY A 140 -10.24 -0.77 -9.69
C GLY A 140 -9.16 0.30 -9.54
N GLU A 141 -9.58 1.56 -9.73
CA GLU A 141 -8.72 2.74 -9.58
C GLU A 141 -8.51 3.10 -8.11
N THR A 142 -7.32 3.59 -7.79
CA THR A 142 -6.91 3.89 -6.41
C THR A 142 -7.03 5.35 -6.02
N GLU A 143 -7.27 6.27 -6.97
CA GLU A 143 -7.14 7.72 -6.78
C GLU A 143 -8.00 8.30 -5.64
N SER A 144 -9.19 7.74 -5.43
CA SER A 144 -10.11 8.16 -4.37
C SER A 144 -10.22 7.16 -3.21
N THR A 145 -9.23 6.29 -3.05
CA THR A 145 -9.18 5.27 -2.01
C THR A 145 -8.22 5.61 -0.88
N ALA A 146 -8.16 4.76 0.14
CA ALA A 146 -7.15 4.83 1.19
C ALA A 146 -5.76 4.34 0.74
N LEU A 147 -5.69 3.65 -0.40
CA LEU A 147 -4.44 3.09 -0.96
C LEU A 147 -3.48 4.20 -1.41
N LYS A 148 -2.20 3.99 -1.16
CA LYS A 148 -1.12 4.91 -1.51
C LYS A 148 -0.04 4.18 -2.31
N PRO A 149 -0.22 4.02 -3.63
CA PRO A 149 0.78 3.42 -4.50
C PRO A 149 2.00 4.35 -4.67
N TRP A 150 2.85 4.37 -3.66
CA TRP A 150 4.08 5.15 -3.67
C TRP A 150 4.98 4.76 -4.83
N ARG A 151 5.50 5.75 -5.53
CA ARG A 151 6.59 5.60 -6.49
C ARG A 151 7.92 5.51 -5.74
N ASP A 152 8.94 4.97 -6.38
CA ASP A 152 10.29 4.99 -5.83
C ASP A 152 10.81 6.41 -5.55
N PRO A 153 11.76 6.58 -4.62
CA PRO A 153 12.44 7.86 -4.45
C PRO A 153 12.96 8.39 -5.78
N CYS A 154 12.94 9.71 -5.96
CA CYS A 154 13.37 10.33 -7.20
C CYS A 154 14.89 10.12 -7.41
N GLU A 155 15.29 9.59 -8.56
CA GLU A 155 16.69 9.71 -9.00
C GLU A 155 17.07 11.18 -9.26
N LYS A 156 16.11 11.96 -9.76
CA LYS A 156 16.27 13.39 -10.00
C LYS A 156 14.95 14.09 -9.68
N ALA A 157 14.95 14.90 -8.65
CA ALA A 157 13.82 15.71 -8.24
C ALA A 157 13.88 17.11 -8.88
N ASP A 158 12.70 17.69 -9.10
CA ASP A 158 12.56 19.11 -9.50
C ASP A 158 12.64 20.01 -8.26
N VAL A 159 12.14 19.50 -7.12
CA VAL A 159 12.21 20.13 -5.80
C VAL A 159 12.59 19.09 -4.76
N MET A 160 13.52 19.45 -3.88
CA MET A 160 13.88 18.62 -2.72
C MET A 160 13.65 19.42 -1.45
N THR A 161 13.00 18.80 -0.47
CA THR A 161 12.93 19.32 0.90
C THR A 161 13.80 18.46 1.80
N LEU A 162 14.69 19.08 2.57
CA LEU A 162 15.50 18.43 3.60
C LEU A 162 15.14 19.05 4.94
N VAL A 163 14.55 18.26 5.83
CA VAL A 163 14.07 18.69 7.14
C VAL A 163 14.57 17.75 8.24
N ALA A 164 14.58 18.24 9.48
CA ALA A 164 15.07 17.45 10.61
C ALA A 164 14.04 16.39 11.03
N HIS A 165 12.80 16.77 11.23
CA HIS A 165 11.76 15.90 11.79
C HIS A 165 10.51 15.83 10.90
N PRO A 166 9.71 14.75 11.05
CA PRO A 166 8.38 14.67 10.45
C PRO A 166 7.48 15.78 10.98
N ASP A 167 7.01 16.67 10.14
CA ASP A 167 6.14 17.84 10.31
C ASP A 167 6.83 19.19 9.96
N ASP A 168 8.13 19.31 10.06
CA ASP A 168 8.85 20.55 9.75
C ASP A 168 8.53 21.09 8.35
N GLU A 169 8.35 20.21 7.36
CA GLU A 169 8.01 20.57 5.99
C GLU A 169 6.62 21.19 5.86
N LEU A 170 5.71 20.85 6.76
CA LEU A 170 4.34 21.41 6.80
C LEU A 170 4.28 22.64 7.69
N LEU A 171 4.97 22.65 8.82
CA LEU A 171 4.98 23.76 9.78
C LEU A 171 5.70 24.98 9.22
N TRP A 172 6.85 24.79 8.59
CA TRP A 172 7.70 25.89 8.14
C TRP A 172 7.54 26.21 6.65
N PHE A 173 7.13 25.22 5.84
CA PHE A 173 7.00 25.34 4.39
C PHE A 173 5.60 24.94 3.89
N GLY A 174 4.56 25.13 4.71
CA GLY A 174 3.22 24.56 4.53
C GLY A 174 2.54 24.76 3.17
N GLY A 175 2.94 25.78 2.39
CA GLY A 175 2.46 25.99 1.02
C GLY A 175 3.34 25.33 -0.06
N LEU A 176 4.55 24.89 0.27
CA LEU A 176 5.53 24.40 -0.72
C LEU A 176 5.08 23.10 -1.36
N LEU A 177 4.80 22.08 -0.54
CA LEU A 177 4.45 20.75 -1.03
C LEU A 177 3.13 20.75 -1.83
N PRO A 178 2.00 21.31 -1.32
CA PRO A 178 0.77 21.39 -2.10
C PRO A 178 0.93 22.12 -3.42
N THR A 179 1.71 23.21 -3.44
CA THR A 179 1.94 23.98 -4.66
C THR A 179 2.78 23.23 -5.69
N TYR A 180 3.93 22.69 -5.28
CA TYR A 180 4.85 22.09 -6.26
C TYR A 180 4.47 20.65 -6.59
N ALA A 181 4.13 19.83 -5.62
CA ALA A 181 3.73 18.44 -5.86
C ALA A 181 2.25 18.35 -6.27
N GLY A 182 1.35 19.05 -5.56
CA GLY A 182 -0.09 18.98 -5.78
C GLY A 182 -0.54 19.73 -7.04
N GLU A 183 -0.39 21.06 -7.07
CA GLU A 183 -0.91 21.88 -8.16
C GLU A 183 -0.05 21.81 -9.43
N ARG A 184 1.28 21.93 -9.30
CA ARG A 184 2.22 21.95 -10.43
C ARG A 184 2.66 20.57 -10.90
N GLN A 185 2.34 19.51 -10.16
CA GLN A 185 2.66 18.12 -10.49
C GLN A 185 4.16 17.88 -10.73
N LEU A 186 5.04 18.64 -10.03
CA LEU A 186 6.48 18.45 -10.11
C LEU A 186 6.91 17.24 -9.29
N ARG A 187 8.08 16.68 -9.63
CA ARG A 187 8.69 15.60 -8.86
C ARG A 187 9.32 16.20 -7.59
N VAL A 188 8.67 15.96 -6.48
CA VAL A 188 9.14 16.42 -5.17
C VAL A 188 9.71 15.25 -4.39
N GLN A 189 10.94 15.38 -3.88
CA GLN A 189 11.57 14.44 -2.98
C GLN A 189 11.65 15.04 -1.58
N ALA A 190 10.96 14.43 -0.64
CA ALA A 190 11.10 14.76 0.77
C ALA A 190 12.18 13.90 1.41
N VAL A 191 13.02 14.52 2.25
CA VAL A 191 14.14 13.88 2.95
C VAL A 191 14.09 14.30 4.42
N TYR A 192 14.19 13.33 5.33
CA TYR A 192 14.14 13.53 6.77
C TYR A 192 15.43 13.04 7.42
N MET A 193 15.96 13.81 8.37
CA MET A 193 17.15 13.41 9.09
C MET A 193 16.85 12.41 10.21
N THR A 194 15.63 12.44 10.74
CA THR A 194 15.16 11.50 11.78
C THR A 194 13.71 11.12 11.55
N CYS A 195 13.39 9.84 11.67
CA CYS A 195 12.02 9.33 11.62
C CYS A 195 11.91 7.97 12.33
N GLU A 196 12.21 7.93 13.62
CA GLU A 196 12.33 6.68 14.38
C GLU A 196 10.99 6.08 14.80
N ASN A 197 9.98 6.90 15.07
CA ASN A 197 8.70 6.46 15.58
C ASN A 197 7.76 6.02 14.46
N ALA A 198 7.27 4.78 14.51
CA ALA A 198 6.40 4.20 13.48
C ALA A 198 5.08 4.99 13.28
N LEU A 199 4.47 5.53 14.35
CA LEU A 199 3.26 6.34 14.26
C LEU A 199 3.55 7.67 13.54
N ARG A 200 4.62 8.36 13.94
CA ARG A 200 5.05 9.62 13.28
C ARG A 200 5.39 9.41 11.81
N ARG A 201 5.99 8.26 11.47
CA ARG A 201 6.26 7.90 10.09
C ARG A 201 4.99 7.76 9.27
N GLN A 202 3.96 7.17 9.85
CA GLN A 202 2.67 7.02 9.18
C GLN A 202 1.94 8.35 9.00
N GLU A 203 1.96 9.21 10.03
CA GLU A 203 1.41 10.58 9.96
C GLU A 203 2.09 11.37 8.84
N LEU A 204 3.43 11.31 8.78
CA LEU A 204 4.25 11.92 7.74
C LEU A 204 3.86 11.43 6.34
N LEU A 205 3.82 10.12 6.12
CA LEU A 205 3.46 9.54 4.82
C LEU A 205 2.05 9.96 4.38
N ASN A 206 1.09 10.00 5.32
CA ASN A 206 -0.25 10.50 5.05
C ASN A 206 -0.25 12.00 4.70
N GLY A 207 0.49 12.81 5.43
CA GLY A 207 0.62 14.25 5.18
C GLY A 207 1.22 14.54 3.80
N LEU A 208 2.33 13.89 3.46
CA LEU A 208 2.97 14.01 2.15
C LEU A 208 2.04 13.61 1.00
N TRP A 209 1.35 12.48 1.15
CA TRP A 209 0.40 12.02 0.14
C TRP A 209 -0.73 13.02 -0.11
N ASN A 210 -1.30 13.56 0.96
CA ASN A 210 -2.35 14.58 0.89
C ASN A 210 -1.87 15.89 0.28
N CYS A 211 -0.59 16.21 0.40
CA CYS A 211 0.04 17.35 -0.27
C CYS A 211 0.38 17.09 -1.75
N GLY A 212 0.08 15.91 -2.30
CA GLY A 212 0.35 15.57 -3.69
C GLY A 212 1.71 14.93 -3.95
N VAL A 213 2.54 14.70 -2.92
CA VAL A 213 3.81 13.96 -3.06
C VAL A 213 3.50 12.50 -3.38
N ARG A 214 4.16 11.95 -4.39
CA ARG A 214 3.94 10.58 -4.87
C ARG A 214 5.20 9.73 -4.83
N ASN A 215 6.37 10.35 -4.67
CA ASN A 215 7.63 9.62 -4.48
C ASN A 215 7.84 9.35 -3.00
N TYR A 216 8.19 8.10 -2.67
CA TYR A 216 8.45 7.71 -1.28
C TYR A 216 9.56 8.56 -0.68
N PRO A 217 9.40 9.11 0.53
CA PRO A 217 10.42 9.95 1.14
C PRO A 217 11.67 9.13 1.51
N LEU A 218 12.81 9.81 1.63
CA LEU A 218 14.01 9.26 2.26
C LEU A 218 13.90 9.53 3.77
N LEU A 219 13.92 8.44 4.57
CA LEU A 219 13.70 8.41 6.01
C LEU A 219 14.93 7.93 6.76
#